data_f0c49378f760608c0f456870ccf73a12
#
_entry.id   f0c49378f760608c0f456870ccf73a12
#
_cell.length_a   1.000
_cell.length_b   1.000
_cell.length_c   1.000
_cell.angle_alpha   90.00
_cell.angle_beta   90.00
_cell.angle_gamma   90.00
#
_symmetry.space_group_name_H-M   'P 1'
#
loop_
_entity.id
_entity.type
_entity.pdbx_description
1 polymer ?
#
loop_
_entity_poly.entity_id
_entity_poly.type
_entity_poly.pdbx_seq_one_letter_code
_entity_poly.pdbx_strand_id
1 'polypeptide(L)'
;MFDKDDTLIDLAAFCRKPIYMTAAYLSQHMGKGTDEGWIERLAEASGFRGDTLLADAPIVSGTNRDLMEAWRTVLRTGGMQLSEELAQNALGYLQWACEHHGTLKARADLPALLQKLKARGIRLGVATSDDYLPTVQCLRALGVANLFDAVFGADRVPNPKLAPDIARMFCSQYGLLPEQVVMVGDSANDMLFAKNSGITGVFFRPDGWEGPLPEGAQLCIQDLEQVASL
;
A
#
# COMPACT_ATOMS: atom_id res chain seq x y z
N MET A 1 10.71 3.70 -10.70
CA MET A 1 10.38 3.17 -9.35
C MET A 1 8.88 3.01 -9.27
N PHE A 2 8.39 2.01 -8.53
CA PHE A 2 6.97 1.75 -8.33
C PHE A 2 6.63 1.75 -6.84
N ASP A 3 5.49 2.29 -6.47
CA ASP A 3 4.84 1.93 -5.23
C ASP A 3 4.32 0.49 -5.29
N LYS A 4 3.95 -0.09 -4.13
CA LYS A 4 3.44 -1.46 -4.05
C LYS A 4 1.91 -1.49 -3.98
N ASP A 5 1.35 -0.94 -2.93
CA ASP A 5 -0.08 -1.04 -2.62
C ASP A 5 -0.91 -0.14 -3.54
N ASP A 6 -1.98 -0.66 -4.08
CA ASP A 6 -2.82 -0.07 -5.13
C ASP A 6 -2.10 0.37 -6.42
N THR A 7 -0.78 0.16 -6.50
CA THR A 7 0.02 0.36 -7.72
C THR A 7 0.39 -0.96 -8.37
N LEU A 8 1.17 -1.81 -7.72
CA LEU A 8 1.50 -3.15 -8.24
C LEU A 8 0.43 -4.18 -7.89
N ILE A 9 -0.18 -4.07 -6.72
CA ILE A 9 -1.22 -4.98 -6.22
C ILE A 9 -2.53 -4.23 -5.93
N ASP A 10 -3.62 -4.96 -6.01
CA ASP A 10 -4.94 -4.53 -5.59
C ASP A 10 -5.05 -4.67 -4.06
N LEU A 11 -4.85 -3.58 -3.33
CA LEU A 11 -4.86 -3.58 -1.87
C LEU A 11 -6.23 -3.97 -1.32
N ALA A 12 -7.33 -3.52 -1.95
CA ALA A 12 -8.67 -3.89 -1.53
C ALA A 12 -8.88 -5.41 -1.62
N ALA A 13 -8.50 -6.03 -2.73
CA ALA A 13 -8.56 -7.48 -2.88
C ALA A 13 -7.67 -8.20 -1.86
N PHE A 14 -6.49 -7.64 -1.55
CA PHE A 14 -5.54 -8.24 -0.61
C PHE A 14 -6.03 -8.20 0.83
N CYS A 15 -6.51 -7.06 1.34
CA CYS A 15 -6.78 -6.89 2.76
C CYS A 15 -8.26 -7.05 3.15
N ARG A 16 -9.22 -7.12 2.20
CA ARG A 16 -10.65 -7.21 2.51
C ARG A 16 -10.98 -8.36 3.45
N LYS A 17 -10.68 -9.59 3.05
CA LYS A 17 -10.97 -10.78 3.87
C LYS A 17 -10.24 -10.75 5.22
N PRO A 18 -8.93 -10.43 5.30
CA PRO A 18 -8.21 -10.22 6.55
C PRO A 18 -8.85 -9.21 7.49
N ILE A 19 -9.31 -8.07 6.98
CA ILE A 19 -9.98 -7.04 7.79
C ILE A 19 -11.28 -7.57 8.38
N TYR A 20 -12.13 -8.23 7.59
CA TYR A 20 -13.37 -8.82 8.10
C TYR A 20 -13.11 -9.93 9.12
N MET A 21 -12.08 -10.73 8.92
CA MET A 21 -11.65 -11.74 9.91
C MET A 21 -11.19 -11.08 11.22
N THR A 22 -10.45 -9.98 11.14
CA THR A 22 -9.98 -9.23 12.31
C THR A 22 -11.14 -8.52 13.02
N ALA A 23 -12.08 -7.98 12.26
CA ALA A 23 -13.31 -7.41 12.82
C ALA A 23 -14.14 -8.46 13.57
N ALA A 24 -14.26 -9.68 13.03
CA ALA A 24 -14.91 -10.80 13.69
C ALA A 24 -14.15 -11.23 14.96
N TYR A 25 -12.82 -11.29 14.90
CA TYR A 25 -11.96 -11.56 16.05
C TYR A 25 -12.22 -10.54 17.19
N LEU A 26 -12.20 -9.25 16.87
CA LEU A 26 -12.49 -8.18 17.84
C LEU A 26 -13.91 -8.31 18.40
N SER A 27 -14.93 -8.49 17.53
CA SER A 27 -16.33 -8.65 17.94
C SER A 27 -16.51 -9.80 18.93
N GLN A 28 -15.85 -10.93 18.68
CA GLN A 28 -15.89 -12.09 19.56
C GLN A 28 -15.27 -11.80 20.93
N HIS A 29 -14.07 -11.21 20.96
CA HIS A 29 -13.35 -10.90 22.21
C HIS A 29 -14.02 -9.77 23.02
N MET A 30 -14.83 -8.92 22.37
CA MET A 30 -15.65 -7.89 23.01
C MET A 30 -17.04 -8.41 23.47
N GLY A 31 -17.25 -9.74 23.42
CA GLY A 31 -18.50 -10.37 23.89
C GLY A 31 -19.70 -10.15 22.96
N LYS A 32 -19.48 -9.76 21.71
CA LYS A 32 -20.51 -9.58 20.68
C LYS A 32 -20.66 -10.79 19.75
N GLY A 33 -19.79 -11.79 19.88
CA GLY A 33 -19.83 -13.00 19.06
C GLY A 33 -19.70 -12.68 17.57
N THR A 34 -20.57 -13.28 16.75
CA THR A 34 -20.64 -13.11 15.30
C THR A 34 -21.68 -12.06 14.88
N ASP A 35 -21.92 -11.03 15.68
CA ASP A 35 -22.82 -9.94 15.34
C ASP A 35 -22.32 -9.19 14.09
N GLU A 36 -23.01 -9.38 12.97
CA GLU A 36 -22.64 -8.82 11.68
C GLU A 36 -22.59 -7.27 11.72
N GLY A 37 -23.44 -6.64 12.51
CA GLY A 37 -23.46 -5.19 12.65
C GLY A 37 -22.20 -4.64 13.32
N TRP A 38 -21.59 -5.38 14.24
CA TRP A 38 -20.31 -5.00 14.84
C TRP A 38 -19.14 -5.29 13.91
N ILE A 39 -19.18 -6.41 13.20
CA ILE A 39 -18.16 -6.78 12.20
C ILE A 39 -18.10 -5.71 11.11
N GLU A 40 -19.25 -5.30 10.55
CA GLU A 40 -19.32 -4.24 9.54
C GLU A 40 -18.77 -2.90 10.05
N ARG A 41 -19.18 -2.44 11.24
CA ARG A 41 -18.67 -1.18 11.82
C ARG A 41 -17.17 -1.18 12.02
N LEU A 42 -16.59 -2.31 12.43
CA LEU A 42 -15.14 -2.44 12.63
C LEU A 42 -14.41 -2.50 11.28
N ALA A 43 -14.99 -3.14 10.28
CA ALA A 43 -14.46 -3.15 8.92
C ALA A 43 -14.55 -1.76 8.28
N GLU A 44 -15.66 -1.04 8.47
CA GLU A 44 -15.81 0.36 8.04
C GLU A 44 -14.79 1.29 8.71
N ALA A 45 -14.54 1.11 10.00
CA ALA A 45 -13.51 1.86 10.72
C ALA A 45 -12.09 1.60 10.18
N SER A 46 -11.86 0.41 9.64
CA SER A 46 -10.60 0.07 8.96
C SER A 46 -10.51 0.67 7.55
N GLY A 47 -11.65 1.02 6.94
CA GLY A 47 -11.74 1.66 5.64
C GLY A 47 -12.60 0.98 4.60
N PHE A 48 -13.25 -0.16 4.92
CA PHE A 48 -14.14 -0.84 3.99
C PHE A 48 -15.59 -0.38 4.14
N ARG A 49 -16.18 0.05 3.03
CA ARG A 49 -17.62 0.27 2.92
C ARG A 49 -18.18 -0.73 1.90
N GLY A 50 -18.70 -1.85 2.39
CA GLY A 50 -19.03 -3.00 1.56
C GLY A 50 -17.78 -3.51 0.84
N ASP A 51 -17.78 -3.47 -0.50
CA ASP A 51 -16.64 -3.92 -1.32
C ASP A 51 -15.60 -2.82 -1.61
N THR A 52 -15.90 -1.57 -1.26
CA THR A 52 -15.04 -0.42 -1.57
C THR A 52 -14.08 -0.13 -0.43
N LEU A 53 -12.79 -0.03 -0.74
CA LEU A 53 -11.76 0.50 0.16
C LEU A 53 -11.61 2.00 -0.06
N LEU A 54 -11.70 2.78 1.02
CA LEU A 54 -11.59 4.24 0.97
C LEU A 54 -10.12 4.66 0.95
N ALA A 55 -9.76 5.58 0.07
CA ALA A 55 -8.37 5.98 -0.17
C ALA A 55 -7.69 6.67 1.02
N ASP A 56 -8.46 7.32 1.91
CA ASP A 56 -8.00 8.00 3.12
C ASP A 56 -8.15 7.14 4.38
N ALA A 57 -8.46 5.86 4.20
CA ALA A 57 -8.73 4.93 5.30
C ALA A 57 -7.47 4.63 6.14
N PRO A 58 -7.64 4.31 7.44
CA PRO A 58 -6.52 3.95 8.30
C PRO A 58 -5.64 2.81 7.78
N ILE A 59 -6.23 1.81 7.11
CA ILE A 59 -5.48 0.69 6.52
C ILE A 59 -4.68 1.08 5.28
N VAL A 60 -5.02 2.19 4.61
CA VAL A 60 -4.38 2.65 3.37
C VAL A 60 -3.30 3.68 3.65
N SER A 61 -3.65 4.73 4.38
CA SER A 61 -2.80 5.91 4.57
C SER A 61 -2.36 6.14 6.01
N GLY A 62 -2.95 5.40 6.97
CA GLY A 62 -2.66 5.52 8.38
C GLY A 62 -1.54 4.60 8.87
N THR A 63 -1.27 4.71 10.16
CA THR A 63 -0.37 3.82 10.88
C THR A 63 -1.16 2.73 11.62
N ASN A 64 -0.49 1.70 12.11
CA ASN A 64 -1.09 0.71 13.02
C ASN A 64 -1.78 1.37 14.23
N ARG A 65 -1.25 2.49 14.71
CA ARG A 65 -1.85 3.27 15.79
C ARG A 65 -3.18 3.90 15.37
N ASP A 66 -3.24 4.45 14.17
CA ASP A 66 -4.47 5.05 13.63
C ASP A 66 -5.55 3.99 13.43
N LEU A 67 -5.19 2.82 12.95
CA LEU A 67 -6.10 1.69 12.81
C LEU A 67 -6.64 1.21 14.18
N MET A 68 -5.78 1.07 15.18
CA MET A 68 -6.22 0.73 16.55
C MET A 68 -7.15 1.80 17.13
N GLU A 69 -6.87 3.08 16.91
CA GLU A 69 -7.72 4.16 17.42
C GLU A 69 -9.08 4.22 16.70
N ALA A 70 -9.13 3.89 15.42
CA ALA A 70 -10.37 3.72 14.69
C ALA A 70 -11.25 2.61 15.31
N TRP A 71 -10.68 1.45 15.61
CA TRP A 71 -11.38 0.36 16.31
C TRP A 71 -11.84 0.79 17.72
N ARG A 72 -10.98 1.47 18.49
CA ARG A 72 -11.35 2.01 19.82
C ARG A 72 -12.53 2.95 19.73
N THR A 73 -12.52 3.82 18.75
CA THR A 73 -13.60 4.82 18.55
C THR A 73 -14.93 4.12 18.30
N VAL A 74 -14.97 3.14 17.40
CA VAL A 74 -16.19 2.37 17.13
C VAL A 74 -16.66 1.61 18.37
N LEU A 75 -15.79 0.91 19.07
CA LEU A 75 -16.16 0.13 20.26
C LEU A 75 -16.65 1.02 21.40
N ARG A 76 -16.06 2.21 21.54
CA ARG A 76 -16.48 3.22 22.55
C ARG A 76 -17.91 3.70 22.32
N THR A 77 -18.38 3.80 21.08
CA THR A 77 -19.78 4.15 20.76
C THR A 77 -20.78 3.11 21.28
N GLY A 78 -20.34 1.86 21.44
CA GLY A 78 -21.11 0.77 22.05
C GLY A 78 -20.89 0.58 23.54
N GLY A 79 -20.25 1.53 24.23
CA GLY A 79 -19.94 1.44 25.66
C GLY A 79 -18.82 0.45 26.00
N MET A 80 -18.02 0.03 25.03
CA MET A 80 -16.93 -0.92 25.21
C MET A 80 -15.57 -0.23 25.21
N GLN A 81 -14.61 -0.81 25.92
CA GLN A 81 -13.22 -0.33 25.95
C GLN A 81 -12.30 -1.39 25.37
N LEU A 82 -11.60 -1.06 24.30
CA LEU A 82 -10.56 -1.90 23.72
C LEU A 82 -9.25 -1.70 24.51
N SER A 83 -8.81 -2.73 25.22
CA SER A 83 -7.50 -2.69 25.91
C SER A 83 -6.35 -2.60 24.91
N GLU A 84 -5.20 -2.07 25.36
CA GLU A 84 -3.99 -2.03 24.53
C GLU A 84 -3.56 -3.43 24.10
N GLU A 85 -3.59 -4.39 25.03
CA GLU A 85 -3.23 -5.79 24.77
C GLU A 85 -4.10 -6.40 23.66
N LEU A 86 -5.43 -6.26 23.74
CA LEU A 86 -6.34 -6.81 22.74
C LEU A 86 -6.19 -6.08 21.38
N ALA A 87 -5.91 -4.78 21.38
CA ALA A 87 -5.63 -4.04 20.16
C ALA A 87 -4.36 -4.54 19.46
N GLN A 88 -3.29 -4.79 20.22
CA GLN A 88 -2.03 -5.35 19.69
C GLN A 88 -2.23 -6.79 19.17
N ASN A 89 -2.99 -7.60 19.90
CA ASN A 89 -3.32 -8.96 19.46
C ASN A 89 -4.14 -8.94 18.16
N ALA A 90 -5.06 -7.98 18.01
CA ALA A 90 -5.84 -7.82 16.78
C ALA A 90 -4.95 -7.39 15.59
N LEU A 91 -3.95 -6.54 15.79
CA LEU A 91 -2.97 -6.22 14.75
C LEU A 91 -2.13 -7.45 14.35
N GLY A 92 -1.66 -8.21 15.33
CA GLY A 92 -0.94 -9.47 15.05
C GLY A 92 -1.82 -10.47 14.29
N TYR A 93 -3.11 -10.56 14.64
CA TYR A 93 -4.06 -11.39 13.93
C TYR A 93 -4.31 -10.87 12.50
N LEU A 94 -4.41 -9.56 12.29
CA LEU A 94 -4.54 -8.96 10.96
C LEU A 94 -3.33 -9.31 10.08
N GLN A 95 -2.12 -9.15 10.61
CA GLN A 95 -0.90 -9.52 9.89
C GLN A 95 -0.93 -11.00 9.48
N TRP A 96 -1.21 -11.89 10.43
CA TRP A 96 -1.35 -13.32 10.16
C TRP A 96 -2.43 -13.60 9.10
N ALA A 97 -3.58 -12.92 9.19
CA ALA A 97 -4.68 -13.08 8.24
C ALA A 97 -4.30 -12.59 6.83
N CYS A 98 -3.54 -11.49 6.72
CA CYS A 98 -3.01 -11.01 5.44
C CYS A 98 -2.07 -12.05 4.80
N GLU A 99 -1.17 -12.64 5.59
CA GLU A 99 -0.21 -13.65 5.11
C GLU A 99 -0.89 -14.94 4.63
N HIS A 100 -2.00 -15.37 5.29
CA HIS A 100 -2.62 -16.68 5.05
C HIS A 100 -3.92 -16.61 4.25
N HIS A 101 -4.58 -15.47 4.22
CA HIS A 101 -5.92 -15.30 3.62
C HIS A 101 -6.05 -14.09 2.70
N GLY A 102 -5.01 -13.28 2.58
CA GLY A 102 -4.96 -12.17 1.63
C GLY A 102 -5.07 -12.67 0.18
N THR A 103 -5.89 -12.01 -0.62
CA THR A 103 -6.00 -12.33 -2.05
C THR A 103 -5.04 -11.49 -2.84
N LEU A 104 -3.88 -12.06 -3.17
CA LEU A 104 -2.87 -11.36 -3.93
C LEU A 104 -3.29 -11.25 -5.40
N LYS A 105 -3.65 -10.05 -5.84
CA LYS A 105 -4.05 -9.73 -7.20
C LYS A 105 -3.19 -8.60 -7.75
N ALA A 106 -2.47 -8.86 -8.84
CA ALA A 106 -1.70 -7.84 -9.53
C ALA A 106 -2.61 -6.87 -10.30
N ARG A 107 -2.19 -5.61 -10.42
CA ARG A 107 -2.88 -4.56 -11.18
C ARG A 107 -2.61 -4.63 -12.70
N ALA A 108 -1.66 -5.48 -13.15
CA ALA A 108 -1.32 -5.71 -14.55
C ALA A 108 -0.67 -7.08 -14.73
N ASP A 109 -0.33 -7.46 -15.96
CA ASP A 109 0.63 -8.55 -16.21
C ASP A 109 2.06 -8.06 -15.86
N LEU A 110 2.35 -8.05 -14.54
CA LEU A 110 3.61 -7.54 -14.03
C LEU A 110 4.85 -8.23 -14.63
N PRO A 111 4.87 -9.57 -14.80
CA PRO A 111 6.00 -10.22 -15.44
C PRO A 111 6.28 -9.69 -16.85
N ALA A 112 5.26 -9.57 -17.69
CA ALA A 112 5.40 -9.05 -19.05
C ALA A 112 5.83 -7.58 -19.07
N LEU A 113 5.18 -6.72 -18.29
CA LEU A 113 5.51 -5.30 -18.18
C LEU A 113 6.96 -5.08 -17.72
N LEU A 114 7.35 -5.71 -16.60
CA LEU A 114 8.67 -5.50 -16.01
C LEU A 114 9.78 -6.05 -16.92
N GLN A 115 9.57 -7.19 -17.57
CA GLN A 115 10.52 -7.73 -18.58
C GLN A 115 10.68 -6.78 -19.76
N LYS A 116 9.60 -6.19 -20.27
CA LYS A 116 9.63 -5.19 -21.34
C LYS A 116 10.44 -3.96 -20.96
N LEU A 117 10.28 -3.47 -19.73
CA LEU A 117 11.07 -2.35 -19.21
C LEU A 117 12.56 -2.71 -19.07
N LYS A 118 12.86 -3.89 -18.54
CA LYS A 118 14.24 -4.38 -18.42
C LYS A 118 14.93 -4.58 -19.78
N ALA A 119 14.20 -5.05 -20.78
CA ALA A 119 14.73 -5.19 -22.14
C ALA A 119 15.17 -3.84 -22.76
N ARG A 120 14.61 -2.72 -22.27
CA ARG A 120 15.03 -1.36 -22.64
C ARG A 120 16.20 -0.83 -21.79
N GLY A 121 16.76 -1.64 -20.90
CA GLY A 121 17.84 -1.24 -20.00
C GLY A 121 17.40 -0.41 -18.80
N ILE A 122 16.09 -0.34 -18.50
CA ILE A 122 15.55 0.44 -17.39
C ILE A 122 15.82 -0.28 -16.07
N ARG A 123 16.33 0.46 -15.08
CA ARG A 123 16.48 -0.01 -13.70
C ARG A 123 15.14 0.06 -12.97
N LEU A 124 14.76 -1.04 -12.33
CA LEU A 124 13.47 -1.16 -11.66
C LEU A 124 13.65 -1.16 -10.14
N GLY A 125 12.92 -0.29 -9.46
CA GLY A 125 12.91 -0.20 -8.01
C GLY A 125 11.49 -0.20 -7.45
N VAL A 126 11.34 -0.73 -6.23
CA VAL A 126 10.13 -0.57 -5.41
C VAL A 126 10.44 0.41 -4.29
N ALA A 127 9.52 1.38 -4.08
CA ALA A 127 9.54 2.33 -2.98
C ALA A 127 8.19 2.26 -2.26
N THR A 128 8.13 1.71 -1.07
CA THR A 128 6.89 1.49 -0.32
C THR A 128 6.97 2.03 1.10
N SER A 129 5.82 2.34 1.68
CA SER A 129 5.69 2.66 3.12
C SER A 129 5.63 1.41 4.00
N ASP A 130 5.52 0.24 3.40
CA ASP A 130 5.62 -1.04 4.09
C ASP A 130 7.05 -1.40 4.45
N ASP A 131 7.20 -2.36 5.38
CA ASP A 131 8.48 -2.96 5.71
C ASP A 131 9.04 -3.80 4.55
N TYR A 132 10.36 -3.91 4.50
CA TYR A 132 11.10 -4.61 3.44
C TYR A 132 10.69 -6.08 3.30
N LEU A 133 10.65 -6.81 4.43
CA LEU A 133 10.43 -8.26 4.38
C LEU A 133 9.05 -8.64 3.83
N PRO A 134 7.92 -8.08 4.31
CA PRO A 134 6.60 -8.32 3.72
C PRO A 134 6.54 -7.93 2.24
N THR A 135 7.19 -6.82 1.87
CA THR A 135 7.25 -6.38 0.46
C THR A 135 7.92 -7.42 -0.43
N VAL A 136 9.10 -7.91 -0.04
CA VAL A 136 9.81 -8.94 -0.80
C VAL A 136 9.03 -10.25 -0.87
N GLN A 137 8.35 -10.65 0.20
CA GLN A 137 7.48 -11.84 0.21
C GLN A 137 6.31 -11.68 -0.79
N CYS A 138 5.67 -10.52 -0.82
CA CYS A 138 4.62 -10.19 -1.78
C CYS A 138 5.13 -10.28 -3.23
N LEU A 139 6.27 -9.63 -3.54
CA LEU A 139 6.87 -9.67 -4.89
C LEU A 139 7.30 -11.08 -5.31
N ARG A 140 7.74 -11.92 -4.38
CA ARG A 140 8.04 -13.34 -4.63
C ARG A 140 6.79 -14.14 -4.95
N ALA A 141 5.71 -13.93 -4.20
CA ALA A 141 4.43 -14.59 -4.44
C ALA A 141 3.84 -14.21 -5.82
N LEU A 142 4.10 -12.99 -6.28
CA LEU A 142 3.76 -12.53 -7.64
C LEU A 142 4.73 -13.04 -8.72
N GLY A 143 5.84 -13.70 -8.35
CA GLY A 143 6.85 -14.18 -9.28
C GLY A 143 7.73 -13.09 -9.92
N VAL A 144 7.74 -11.86 -9.35
CA VAL A 144 8.43 -10.70 -9.96
C VAL A 144 9.59 -10.14 -9.14
N ALA A 145 9.88 -10.70 -7.96
CA ALA A 145 10.92 -10.17 -7.06
C ALA A 145 12.30 -10.05 -7.74
N ASN A 146 12.65 -10.99 -8.59
CA ASN A 146 13.94 -11.03 -9.32
C ASN A 146 14.00 -10.05 -10.51
N LEU A 147 12.90 -9.41 -10.88
CA LEU A 147 12.85 -8.40 -11.93
C LEU A 147 13.20 -7.01 -11.40
N PHE A 148 13.04 -6.78 -10.09
CA PHE A 148 13.43 -5.51 -9.47
C PHE A 148 14.92 -5.52 -9.12
N ASP A 149 15.60 -4.42 -9.44
CA ASP A 149 17.01 -4.20 -9.13
C ASP A 149 17.18 -3.75 -7.67
N ALA A 150 16.16 -3.08 -7.09
CA ALA A 150 16.15 -2.65 -5.69
C ALA A 150 14.74 -2.65 -5.10
N VAL A 151 14.64 -2.92 -3.79
CA VAL A 151 13.40 -2.82 -3.01
C VAL A 151 13.70 -2.00 -1.75
N PHE A 152 12.95 -0.93 -1.53
CA PHE A 152 13.08 -0.05 -0.36
C PHE A 152 11.78 -0.07 0.44
N GLY A 153 11.82 -0.71 1.61
CA GLY A 153 10.80 -0.62 2.64
C GLY A 153 11.09 0.52 3.61
N ALA A 154 10.10 0.92 4.39
CA ALA A 154 10.22 2.01 5.35
C ALA A 154 11.29 1.74 6.43
N ASP A 155 11.50 0.46 6.79
CA ASP A 155 12.49 -0.02 7.78
C ASP A 155 13.94 -0.03 7.26
N ARG A 156 14.18 0.25 5.98
CA ARG A 156 15.49 0.15 5.32
C ARG A 156 16.11 1.49 4.96
N VAL A 157 15.49 2.58 5.34
CA VAL A 157 15.95 3.95 5.06
C VAL A 157 15.90 4.81 6.31
N PRO A 158 16.78 5.81 6.46
CA PRO A 158 16.74 6.71 7.61
C PRO A 158 15.42 7.47 7.72
N ASN A 159 14.92 7.97 6.60
CA ASN A 159 13.63 8.65 6.50
C ASN A 159 12.81 8.02 5.37
N PRO A 160 11.61 7.44 5.70
CA PRO A 160 10.77 6.79 4.71
C PRO A 160 10.10 7.79 3.76
N LYS A 161 9.20 7.30 2.90
CA LYS A 161 8.44 8.12 1.93
C LYS A 161 7.90 9.39 2.56
N LEU A 162 7.86 10.38 1.79
CA LEU A 162 7.88 11.81 1.71
C LEU A 162 9.30 12.37 1.76
N ALA A 163 10.26 11.75 2.46
CA ALA A 163 11.67 12.14 2.42
C ALA A 163 12.35 11.59 1.14
N PRO A 164 13.34 12.30 0.59
CA PRO A 164 14.00 11.92 -0.67
C PRO A 164 15.01 10.78 -0.54
N ASP A 165 15.14 10.16 0.62
CA ASP A 165 16.21 9.22 0.94
C ASP A 165 16.20 8.01 0.02
N ILE A 166 15.03 7.41 -0.23
CA ILE A 166 14.87 6.26 -1.13
C ILE A 166 15.33 6.61 -2.55
N ALA A 167 14.89 7.75 -3.08
CA ALA A 167 15.26 8.17 -4.43
C ALA A 167 16.78 8.47 -4.54
N ARG A 168 17.35 9.13 -3.52
CA ARG A 168 18.80 9.39 -3.46
C ARG A 168 19.61 8.10 -3.42
N MET A 169 19.19 7.11 -2.63
CA MET A 169 19.85 5.80 -2.57
C MET A 169 19.77 5.09 -3.91
N PHE A 170 18.60 5.09 -4.54
CA PHE A 170 18.41 4.50 -5.87
C PHE A 170 19.29 5.18 -6.93
N CYS A 171 19.28 6.52 -7.00
CA CYS A 171 20.11 7.31 -7.90
C CYS A 171 21.61 7.01 -7.68
N SER A 172 22.06 7.05 -6.44
CA SER A 172 23.45 6.77 -6.09
C SER A 172 23.88 5.36 -6.45
N GLN A 173 23.04 4.36 -6.20
CA GLN A 173 23.33 2.96 -6.45
C GLN A 173 23.51 2.66 -7.95
N TYR A 174 22.76 3.36 -8.81
CA TYR A 174 22.74 3.08 -10.26
C TYR A 174 23.36 4.19 -11.11
N GLY A 175 23.93 5.22 -10.49
CA GLY A 175 24.58 6.32 -11.21
C GLY A 175 23.59 7.16 -12.02
N LEU A 176 22.37 7.33 -11.51
CA LEU A 176 21.30 8.07 -12.17
C LEU A 176 21.18 9.50 -11.62
N LEU A 177 20.77 10.41 -12.48
CA LEU A 177 20.32 11.73 -12.06
C LEU A 177 18.82 11.68 -11.70
N PRO A 178 18.31 12.51 -10.76
CA PRO A 178 16.90 12.53 -10.38
C PRO A 178 15.95 12.64 -11.58
N GLU A 179 16.26 13.48 -12.57
CA GLU A 179 15.46 13.69 -13.78
C GLU A 179 15.38 12.47 -14.71
N GLN A 180 16.18 11.45 -14.46
CA GLN A 180 16.14 10.15 -15.15
C GLN A 180 15.27 9.13 -14.43
N VAL A 181 14.70 9.50 -13.28
CA VAL A 181 13.93 8.58 -12.44
C VAL A 181 12.45 8.97 -12.44
N VAL A 182 11.62 7.96 -12.57
CA VAL A 182 10.16 8.09 -12.53
C VAL A 182 9.64 7.33 -11.30
N MET A 183 8.75 7.96 -10.54
CA MET A 183 7.93 7.31 -9.50
C MET A 183 6.52 7.08 -10.04
N VAL A 184 6.10 5.84 -10.08
CA VAL A 184 4.73 5.45 -10.40
C VAL A 184 4.04 5.07 -9.09
N GLY A 185 2.94 5.73 -8.77
CA GLY A 185 2.19 5.50 -7.54
C GLY A 185 0.76 6.00 -7.64
N ASP A 186 -0.12 5.50 -6.79
CA ASP A 186 -1.56 5.79 -6.80
C ASP A 186 -1.99 6.87 -5.80
N SER A 187 -1.09 7.29 -4.92
CA SER A 187 -1.40 8.20 -3.81
C SER A 187 -0.78 9.59 -3.97
N ALA A 188 -1.37 10.58 -3.28
CA ALA A 188 -0.78 11.91 -3.16
C ALA A 188 0.60 11.86 -2.46
N ASN A 189 0.82 10.90 -1.57
CA ASN A 189 2.11 10.71 -0.88
C ASN A 189 3.21 10.28 -1.85
N ASP A 190 2.91 9.45 -2.85
CA ASP A 190 3.86 9.07 -3.89
C ASP A 190 4.26 10.27 -4.75
N MET A 191 3.30 11.11 -5.06
CA MET A 191 3.54 12.31 -5.86
C MET A 191 4.33 13.36 -5.07
N LEU A 192 4.03 13.54 -3.78
CA LEU A 192 4.83 14.39 -2.90
C LEU A 192 6.25 13.84 -2.71
N PHE A 193 6.41 12.52 -2.57
CA PHE A 193 7.72 11.89 -2.55
C PHE A 193 8.49 12.17 -3.85
N ALA A 194 7.85 12.03 -5.01
CA ALA A 194 8.48 12.35 -6.29
C ALA A 194 8.94 13.81 -6.34
N LYS A 195 8.08 14.76 -5.96
CA LYS A 195 8.39 16.18 -5.90
C LYS A 195 9.57 16.48 -4.98
N ASN A 196 9.53 15.97 -3.74
CA ASN A 196 10.57 16.20 -2.74
C ASN A 196 11.93 15.61 -3.15
N SER A 197 11.89 14.60 -4.01
CA SER A 197 13.05 13.89 -4.53
C SER A 197 13.59 14.49 -5.84
N GLY A 198 12.88 15.42 -6.46
CA GLY A 198 13.23 15.98 -7.78
C GLY A 198 13.10 14.96 -8.92
N ILE A 199 12.30 13.91 -8.76
CA ILE A 199 12.04 12.89 -9.76
C ILE A 199 10.66 13.08 -10.39
N THR A 200 10.40 12.45 -11.55
CA THR A 200 9.11 12.56 -12.23
C THR A 200 8.05 11.73 -11.53
N GLY A 201 6.92 12.35 -11.16
CA GLY A 201 5.76 11.65 -10.58
C GLY A 201 4.74 11.25 -11.65
N VAL A 202 4.39 9.97 -11.70
CA VAL A 202 3.34 9.42 -12.56
C VAL A 202 2.24 8.87 -11.67
N PHE A 203 1.09 9.53 -11.68
CA PHE A 203 -0.07 9.20 -10.88
C PHE A 203 -0.85 8.08 -11.56
N PHE A 204 -1.00 6.94 -10.90
CA PHE A 204 -1.72 5.79 -11.41
C PHE A 204 -3.14 5.73 -10.84
N ARG A 205 -4.15 5.78 -11.72
CA ARG A 205 -5.57 5.71 -11.34
C ARG A 205 -6.33 4.82 -12.32
N PRO A 206 -6.47 3.52 -12.05
CA PRO A 206 -7.14 2.58 -12.96
C PRO A 206 -8.60 2.92 -13.23
N ASP A 207 -9.28 3.52 -12.25
CA ASP A 207 -10.68 3.96 -12.37
C ASP A 207 -10.83 5.35 -13.03
N GLY A 208 -9.72 5.93 -13.50
CA GLY A 208 -9.66 7.28 -14.02
C GLY A 208 -9.49 8.34 -12.92
N TRP A 209 -9.26 9.56 -13.36
CA TRP A 209 -9.11 10.71 -12.48
C TRP A 209 -9.77 11.94 -13.12
N GLU A 210 -10.72 12.54 -12.39
CA GLU A 210 -11.36 13.80 -12.75
C GLU A 210 -10.93 14.88 -11.76
N GLY A 211 -10.22 15.86 -12.22
CA GLY A 211 -9.76 16.97 -11.38
C GLY A 211 -8.27 17.31 -11.56
N PRO A 212 -7.76 18.28 -10.79
CA PRO A 212 -6.35 18.63 -10.84
C PRO A 212 -5.48 17.47 -10.37
N LEU A 213 -4.33 17.27 -11.02
CA LEU A 213 -3.37 16.26 -10.57
C LEU A 213 -2.87 16.62 -9.16
N PRO A 214 -2.58 15.59 -8.32
CA PRO A 214 -1.93 15.81 -7.05
C PRO A 214 -0.60 16.54 -7.22
N GLU A 215 -0.23 17.31 -6.20
CA GLU A 215 1.04 18.01 -6.18
C GLU A 215 2.22 17.04 -6.37
N GLY A 216 3.08 17.32 -7.36
CA GLY A 216 4.21 16.46 -7.72
C GLY A 216 3.93 15.49 -8.86
N ALA A 217 2.67 15.30 -9.26
CA ALA A 217 2.33 14.53 -10.44
C ALA A 217 2.55 15.34 -11.72
N GLN A 218 3.24 14.77 -12.69
CA GLN A 218 3.39 15.33 -14.04
C GLN A 218 2.49 14.64 -15.06
N LEU A 219 2.10 13.40 -14.79
CA LEU A 219 1.25 12.58 -15.64
C LEU A 219 0.24 11.80 -14.80
N CYS A 220 -0.92 11.47 -15.41
CA CYS A 220 -1.84 10.46 -14.91
C CYS A 220 -1.98 9.34 -15.93
N ILE A 221 -1.91 8.09 -15.47
CA ILE A 221 -2.11 6.89 -16.27
C ILE A 221 -3.23 6.04 -15.66
N GLN A 222 -3.96 5.33 -16.51
CA GLN A 222 -5.03 4.42 -16.10
C GLN A 222 -4.64 2.94 -16.23
N ASP A 223 -3.56 2.68 -16.96
CA ASP A 223 -3.02 1.35 -17.16
C ASP A 223 -1.50 1.38 -16.95
N LEU A 224 -0.99 0.44 -16.14
CA LEU A 224 0.46 0.34 -15.88
C LEU A 224 1.26 0.06 -17.16
N GLU A 225 0.67 -0.57 -18.18
CA GLU A 225 1.32 -0.80 -19.47
C GLU A 225 1.74 0.52 -20.15
N GLN A 226 1.06 1.63 -19.85
CA GLN A 226 1.42 2.96 -20.37
C GLN A 226 2.80 3.42 -19.92
N VAL A 227 3.31 2.90 -18.78
CA VAL A 227 4.69 3.18 -18.31
C VAL A 227 5.73 2.73 -19.35
N ALA A 228 5.43 1.69 -20.11
CA ALA A 228 6.32 1.21 -21.16
C ALA A 228 6.39 2.13 -22.39
N SER A 229 5.58 3.19 -22.43
CA SER A 229 5.58 4.18 -23.52
C SER A 229 6.15 5.55 -23.08
N LEU A 230 6.50 5.68 -21.81
CA LEU A 230 7.24 6.83 -21.27
C LEU A 230 8.73 6.65 -21.58
#